data_8203fc66eec7e1025e9b217dcbbc2958
#
_entry.id   8203fc66eec7e1025e9b217dcbbc2958
#
_cell.length_a   1.000
_cell.length_b   1.000
_cell.length_c   1.000
_cell.angle_alpha   90.00
_cell.angle_beta   90.00
_cell.angle_gamma   90.00
#
_symmetry.space_group_name_H-M   'P 1'
#
loop_
_entity.id
_entity.type
_entity.pdbx_description
1 polymer ?
#
loop_
_entity_poly.entity_id
_entity_poly.type
_entity_poly.pdbx_seq_one_letter_code
_entity_poly.pdbx_strand_id
1 'polypeptide(L)'
;MIRRIASHLALVLSLALTACSNLPASAPGADPAPPVRNVIFMMSDGTPHEAWALTRWVTGKRLASDDILTGAVQTYGADSIITDSAPGASAFATGRKGSNKGIAVAPWRVTIAGVSESAQPYAPLPTVLEGARLSGRATGLVATSNIQHASPAAFSAHTHDRGRYNDIGEQQVYQHLDVVLGGGEQHLLPMADGRGVRQDNEDLTEVLRAKGYTYVRTRAQLHATSGPKVFGMFAPDDMAFDLDRAHFAPDQPSLAEMTHRAIDLLSRSEKGRKQGFFLFVEASKVDWAAHGNDPSGVISDLAAYDAAVKVALDFARADGQTLIISTSDHGNGGLSIGRRDATQYASTDDDSLVAPLRRTQLTGEGLARLLALDKSEAHIKDTLKQHWGIQDVSVAEVQAIQSTPPQTWLQSVLGPMLSRRSGLGWTTGNHTGGDPFLYSYGPGRVIGLWDNAALGRHMAALMGLDLQALQARLFVDAIPELEAM
;
A
#
# COMPACT_ATOMS: atom_id res chain seq x y z
N MET A 1 -1.17 69.52 -11.22
CA MET A 1 -0.20 68.43 -10.90
C MET A 1 -0.89 67.09 -10.57
N ILE A 2 -2.18 66.90 -10.90
CA ILE A 2 -2.98 65.74 -10.54
C ILE A 2 -3.41 64.89 -11.77
N ARG A 3 -3.05 65.29 -13.00
CA ARG A 3 -3.46 64.57 -14.24
C ARG A 3 -2.38 63.67 -14.86
N ARG A 4 -1.18 63.48 -14.23
CA ARG A 4 -0.11 62.62 -14.75
C ARG A 4 0.12 61.33 -13.95
N ILE A 5 -0.63 61.09 -12.87
CA ILE A 5 -0.48 59.86 -12.03
C ILE A 5 -1.51 58.78 -12.44
N ALA A 6 -2.60 59.13 -13.13
CA ALA A 6 -3.64 58.17 -13.54
C ALA A 6 -3.24 57.31 -14.77
N SER A 7 -2.22 57.71 -15.55
CA SER A 7 -1.84 57.00 -16.78
C SER A 7 -0.80 55.88 -16.57
N HIS A 8 -0.18 55.83 -15.41
CA HIS A 8 0.85 54.81 -15.11
C HIS A 8 0.29 53.64 -14.28
N LEU A 9 -0.87 53.78 -13.64
CA LEU A 9 -1.54 52.69 -12.90
C LEU A 9 -2.37 51.78 -13.81
N ALA A 10 -2.80 52.27 -14.98
CA ALA A 10 -3.53 51.46 -15.95
C ALA A 10 -2.66 50.55 -16.80
N LEU A 11 -1.35 50.83 -16.91
CA LEU A 11 -0.45 50.01 -17.70
C LEU A 11 0.18 48.85 -16.90
N VAL A 12 0.18 48.91 -15.56
CA VAL A 12 0.69 47.82 -14.68
C VAL A 12 -0.39 46.81 -14.39
N LEU A 13 -1.67 47.16 -14.48
CA LEU A 13 -2.75 46.18 -14.25
C LEU A 13 -3.09 45.35 -15.50
N SER A 14 -2.63 45.76 -16.70
CA SER A 14 -2.84 45.00 -17.94
C SER A 14 -1.77 43.91 -18.22
N LEU A 15 -0.66 43.90 -17.50
CA LEU A 15 0.41 42.91 -17.64
C LEU A 15 0.34 41.76 -16.62
N ALA A 16 -0.57 41.82 -15.64
CA ALA A 16 -0.74 40.80 -14.63
C ALA A 16 -1.79 39.72 -14.96
N LEU A 17 -2.51 39.84 -16.08
CA LEU A 17 -3.57 38.90 -16.47
C LEU A 17 -3.24 37.98 -17.64
N THR A 18 -1.97 38.02 -18.13
CA THR A 18 -1.52 37.13 -19.24
C THR A 18 -0.50 36.06 -18.83
N ALA A 19 -0.31 35.81 -17.53
CA ALA A 19 0.67 34.84 -17.03
C ALA A 19 0.10 33.48 -16.58
N CYS A 20 -1.17 33.19 -16.84
CA CYS A 20 -1.82 31.93 -16.44
C CYS A 20 -2.41 31.14 -17.62
N SER A 21 -1.70 30.98 -18.71
CA SER A 21 -2.12 30.02 -19.77
C SER A 21 -0.99 29.61 -20.71
N ASN A 22 0.17 29.23 -20.15
CA ASN A 22 1.17 28.47 -20.93
C ASN A 22 1.39 27.13 -20.26
N LEU A 23 0.38 26.25 -20.31
CA LEU A 23 0.66 24.82 -20.41
C LEU A 23 1.41 24.63 -21.73
N PRO A 24 2.56 23.94 -21.77
CA PRO A 24 3.23 23.66 -23.02
C PRO A 24 2.25 22.93 -23.93
N ALA A 25 1.90 23.56 -25.05
CA ALA A 25 1.19 22.87 -26.10
C ALA A 25 2.00 21.63 -26.49
N SER A 26 1.37 20.47 -26.49
CA SER A 26 1.96 19.25 -27.01
C SER A 26 2.58 19.54 -28.37
N ALA A 27 3.83 19.11 -28.57
CA ALA A 27 4.53 19.26 -29.83
C ALA A 27 3.66 18.76 -30.98
N PRO A 28 3.53 19.49 -32.10
CA PRO A 28 2.76 19.04 -33.25
C PRO A 28 3.46 17.81 -33.83
N GLY A 29 2.79 16.64 -33.83
CA GLY A 29 3.27 15.42 -34.50
C GLY A 29 3.53 14.21 -33.61
N ALA A 30 3.22 14.27 -32.30
CA ALA A 30 3.17 13.05 -31.52
C ALA A 30 1.84 12.34 -31.79
N ASP A 31 1.89 11.07 -32.24
CA ASP A 31 0.71 10.22 -32.27
C ASP A 31 -0.01 10.29 -30.93
N PRO A 32 -1.36 10.32 -30.90
CA PRO A 32 -2.09 10.33 -29.64
C PRO A 32 -1.63 9.10 -28.81
N ALA A 33 -1.27 9.36 -27.55
CA ALA A 33 -0.87 8.27 -26.65
C ALA A 33 -1.92 7.15 -26.70
N PRO A 34 -1.52 5.88 -26.75
CA PRO A 34 -2.48 4.79 -26.79
C PRO A 34 -3.45 4.89 -25.61
N PRO A 35 -4.73 4.54 -25.80
CA PRO A 35 -5.72 4.64 -24.72
C PRO A 35 -5.32 3.74 -23.55
N VAL A 36 -5.52 4.23 -22.31
CA VAL A 36 -5.30 3.44 -21.10
C VAL A 36 -6.39 2.36 -21.01
N ARG A 37 -5.99 1.12 -21.17
CA ARG A 37 -6.88 -0.04 -20.99
C ARG A 37 -6.80 -0.58 -19.56
N ASN A 38 -5.57 -0.74 -19.07
CA ASN A 38 -5.31 -1.34 -17.79
C ASN A 38 -4.69 -0.28 -16.85
N VAL A 39 -5.09 -0.33 -15.60
CA VAL A 39 -4.47 0.47 -14.53
C VAL A 39 -3.99 -0.49 -13.45
N ILE A 40 -2.73 -0.41 -13.09
CA ILE A 40 -2.14 -1.09 -11.95
C ILE A 40 -1.71 0.00 -10.96
N PHE A 41 -2.41 0.10 -9.83
CA PHE A 41 -2.05 0.97 -8.74
C PHE A 41 -1.34 0.17 -7.67
N MET A 42 -0.10 0.54 -7.36
CA MET A 42 0.77 -0.18 -6.43
C MET A 42 1.11 0.71 -5.24
N MET A 43 1.09 0.14 -4.05
CA MET A 43 1.36 0.84 -2.80
C MET A 43 2.34 0.06 -1.93
N SER A 44 3.41 0.71 -1.49
CA SER A 44 4.20 0.23 -0.35
C SER A 44 3.82 1.05 0.87
N ASP A 45 3.00 0.46 1.75
CA ASP A 45 2.46 1.14 2.92
C ASP A 45 3.58 1.69 3.82
N GLY A 46 3.40 2.92 4.33
CA GLY A 46 4.25 3.53 5.35
C GLY A 46 5.74 3.61 5.02
N THR A 47 6.13 3.75 3.77
CA THR A 47 7.53 3.62 3.34
C THR A 47 8.36 4.88 3.65
N PRO A 48 9.41 4.79 4.52
CA PRO A 48 10.34 5.89 4.71
C PRO A 48 11.14 6.18 3.42
N HIS A 49 11.45 7.46 3.15
CA HIS A 49 12.20 7.84 1.94
C HIS A 49 13.55 7.13 1.82
N GLU A 50 14.30 7.06 2.92
CA GLU A 50 15.63 6.47 2.98
C GLU A 50 15.63 4.96 2.80
N ALA A 51 14.47 4.30 2.98
CA ALA A 51 14.34 2.85 2.79
C ALA A 51 14.71 2.43 1.37
N TRP A 52 14.40 3.23 0.36
CA TRP A 52 14.77 2.95 -1.04
C TRP A 52 16.29 2.94 -1.24
N ALA A 53 16.99 3.93 -0.69
CA ALA A 53 18.45 3.98 -0.75
C ALA A 53 19.07 2.82 0.02
N LEU A 54 18.56 2.53 1.23
CA LEU A 54 19.04 1.45 2.07
C LEU A 54 18.84 0.08 1.38
N THR A 55 17.69 -0.14 0.77
CA THR A 55 17.40 -1.37 0.03
C THR A 55 18.35 -1.57 -1.15
N ARG A 56 18.67 -0.50 -1.91
CA ARG A 56 19.69 -0.58 -2.98
C ARG A 56 21.07 -0.97 -2.43
N TRP A 57 21.51 -0.37 -1.34
CA TRP A 57 22.79 -0.70 -0.73
C TRP A 57 22.85 -2.15 -0.25
N VAL A 58 21.82 -2.61 0.45
CA VAL A 58 21.80 -3.97 1.03
C VAL A 58 21.66 -5.04 -0.05
N THR A 59 20.80 -4.83 -1.03
CA THR A 59 20.62 -5.80 -2.14
C THR A 59 21.77 -5.75 -3.16
N GLY A 60 22.54 -4.65 -3.19
CA GLY A 60 23.60 -4.44 -4.18
C GLY A 60 23.06 -4.31 -5.62
N LYS A 61 21.80 -3.92 -5.79
CA LYS A 61 21.13 -3.90 -7.09
C LYS A 61 20.40 -2.58 -7.32
N ARG A 62 20.30 -2.18 -8.58
CA ARG A 62 19.33 -1.20 -9.03
C ARG A 62 17.94 -1.80 -8.91
N LEU A 63 16.98 -1.04 -8.41
CA LEU A 63 15.60 -1.45 -8.26
C LEU A 63 14.83 -1.20 -9.56
N ALA A 64 13.79 -1.99 -9.82
CA ALA A 64 12.90 -1.78 -10.96
C ALA A 64 12.16 -0.44 -10.86
N SER A 65 11.83 -0.02 -9.66
CA SER A 65 11.21 1.27 -9.34
C SER A 65 12.08 2.46 -9.75
N ASP A 66 13.43 2.32 -9.74
CA ASP A 66 14.34 3.39 -10.14
C ASP A 66 14.18 3.83 -11.61
N ASP A 67 13.68 2.94 -12.48
CA ASP A 67 13.45 3.22 -13.89
C ASP A 67 12.22 4.10 -14.13
N ILE A 68 11.31 4.17 -13.16
CA ILE A 68 10.00 4.81 -13.29
C ILE A 68 9.72 5.86 -12.20
N LEU A 69 10.75 6.32 -11.48
CA LEU A 69 10.65 7.42 -10.53
C LEU A 69 10.31 8.72 -11.26
N THR A 70 9.21 9.38 -10.90
CA THR A 70 8.69 10.55 -11.62
C THR A 70 8.38 11.76 -10.73
N GLY A 71 8.31 11.62 -9.41
CA GLY A 71 7.99 12.75 -8.54
C GLY A 71 7.71 12.37 -7.10
N ALA A 72 6.74 13.05 -6.49
CA ALA A 72 6.30 12.85 -5.11
C ALA A 72 4.79 13.07 -4.95
N VAL A 73 4.23 12.64 -3.82
CA VAL A 73 2.80 12.71 -3.52
C VAL A 73 2.55 13.35 -2.17
N GLN A 74 1.65 14.32 -2.11
CA GLN A 74 1.13 14.87 -0.87
C GLN A 74 -0.02 13.99 -0.36
N THR A 75 0.13 13.42 0.83
CA THR A 75 -0.78 12.38 1.34
C THR A 75 -1.61 12.78 2.55
N TYR A 76 -1.56 14.04 2.99
CA TYR A 76 -2.33 14.53 4.13
C TYR A 76 -3.83 14.16 4.03
N GLY A 77 -4.46 13.89 5.20
CA GLY A 77 -5.89 13.63 5.31
C GLY A 77 -6.73 14.91 5.39
N ALA A 78 -8.04 14.78 5.59
CA ALA A 78 -8.93 15.92 5.79
C ALA A 78 -8.76 16.55 7.17
N ASP A 79 -8.33 15.80 8.16
CA ASP A 79 -8.26 16.21 9.55
C ASP A 79 -6.85 16.11 10.16
N SER A 80 -5.84 15.70 9.38
CA SER A 80 -4.45 15.57 9.86
C SER A 80 -3.44 15.78 8.74
N ILE A 81 -2.34 16.48 9.06
CA ILE A 81 -1.16 16.62 8.16
C ILE A 81 -0.45 15.26 8.02
N ILE A 82 -0.36 14.51 9.12
CA ILE A 82 0.17 13.13 9.11
C ILE A 82 -1.03 12.20 8.98
N THR A 83 -1.17 11.54 7.86
CA THR A 83 -2.31 10.68 7.60
C THR A 83 -2.13 9.28 8.21
N ASP A 84 -3.26 8.61 8.44
CA ASP A 84 -3.38 7.17 8.63
C ASP A 84 -3.65 6.49 7.28
N SER A 85 -3.38 5.17 7.16
CA SER A 85 -3.58 4.42 5.90
C SER A 85 -5.03 4.47 5.42
N ALA A 86 -6.02 4.49 6.32
CA ALA A 86 -7.43 4.53 5.94
C ALA A 86 -7.79 5.78 5.11
N PRO A 87 -7.58 7.02 5.59
CA PRO A 87 -7.82 8.22 4.78
C PRO A 87 -6.80 8.38 3.65
N GLY A 88 -5.53 7.95 3.83
CA GLY A 88 -4.50 8.01 2.80
C GLY A 88 -4.88 7.20 1.56
N ALA A 89 -5.16 5.91 1.73
CA ALA A 89 -5.59 5.02 0.65
C ALA A 89 -6.96 5.41 0.09
N SER A 90 -7.91 5.82 0.96
CA SER A 90 -9.23 6.29 0.50
C SER A 90 -9.14 7.48 -0.44
N ALA A 91 -8.17 8.37 -0.25
CA ALA A 91 -7.99 9.49 -1.16
C ALA A 91 -7.58 9.04 -2.57
N PHE A 92 -6.69 8.05 -2.70
CA PHE A 92 -6.36 7.42 -3.99
C PHE A 92 -7.55 6.68 -4.60
N ALA A 93 -8.35 6.00 -3.78
CA ALA A 93 -9.47 5.20 -4.24
C ALA A 93 -10.65 6.06 -4.71
N THR A 94 -10.98 7.14 -3.99
CA THR A 94 -12.22 7.91 -4.19
C THR A 94 -12.01 9.27 -4.87
N GLY A 95 -10.76 9.73 -4.99
CA GLY A 95 -10.44 11.07 -5.47
C GLY A 95 -10.83 12.20 -4.48
N ARG A 96 -11.09 11.88 -3.20
CA ARG A 96 -11.46 12.82 -2.12
C ARG A 96 -10.67 12.53 -0.85
N LYS A 97 -10.30 13.60 -0.12
CA LYS A 97 -9.66 13.46 1.19
C LYS A 97 -10.64 12.86 2.19
N GLY A 98 -10.17 11.90 2.99
CA GLY A 98 -10.89 11.26 4.08
C GLY A 98 -10.41 11.75 5.45
N SER A 99 -11.20 11.49 6.50
CA SER A 99 -10.81 11.69 7.90
C SER A 99 -10.33 10.38 8.51
N ASN A 100 -9.53 10.49 9.59
CA ASN A 100 -8.95 9.36 10.30
C ASN A 100 -9.96 8.22 10.52
N LYS A 101 -9.52 6.96 10.37
CA LYS A 101 -10.29 5.71 10.44
C LYS A 101 -11.32 5.47 9.32
N GLY A 102 -11.74 6.49 8.58
CA GLY A 102 -12.76 6.33 7.54
C GLY A 102 -12.22 5.60 6.31
N ILE A 103 -12.96 4.58 5.86
CA ILE A 103 -12.70 3.76 4.66
C ILE A 103 -13.68 4.18 3.57
N ALA A 104 -13.19 4.80 2.50
CA ALA A 104 -13.97 5.25 1.34
C ALA A 104 -15.30 5.92 1.71
N VAL A 105 -15.29 6.78 2.73
CA VAL A 105 -16.43 7.58 3.18
C VAL A 105 -16.08 9.06 3.21
N ALA A 106 -17.10 9.89 3.10
CA ALA A 106 -16.96 11.35 3.19
C ALA A 106 -16.41 11.77 4.56
N PRO A 107 -15.53 12.79 4.60
CA PRO A 107 -14.91 13.21 5.84
C PRO A 107 -15.96 13.66 6.86
N TRP A 108 -15.79 13.20 8.10
CA TRP A 108 -16.62 13.58 9.23
C TRP A 108 -16.07 14.79 10.01
N ARG A 109 -14.80 15.08 9.77
CA ARG A 109 -14.06 16.21 10.36
C ARG A 109 -13.10 16.76 9.31
N VAL A 110 -13.07 18.06 9.16
CA VAL A 110 -12.12 18.78 8.29
C VAL A 110 -11.43 19.85 9.12
N THR A 111 -10.10 19.81 9.18
CA THR A 111 -9.26 20.79 9.88
C THR A 111 -8.15 21.33 8.98
N ILE A 112 -7.97 20.73 7.82
CA ILE A 112 -6.92 21.12 6.86
C ILE A 112 -7.50 22.15 5.89
N ALA A 113 -6.83 23.30 5.80
CA ALA A 113 -7.24 24.37 4.90
C ALA A 113 -7.25 23.92 3.43
N GLY A 114 -8.30 24.33 2.69
CA GLY A 114 -8.47 23.95 1.28
C GLY A 114 -9.13 22.59 1.05
N VAL A 115 -9.37 21.79 2.10
CA VAL A 115 -10.19 20.58 2.01
C VAL A 115 -11.65 20.95 2.21
N SER A 116 -12.54 20.47 1.33
CA SER A 116 -13.98 20.73 1.42
C SER A 116 -14.64 19.86 2.48
N GLU A 117 -15.49 20.47 3.30
CA GLU A 117 -16.39 19.74 4.19
C GLU A 117 -17.43 18.93 3.41
N SER A 118 -18.00 17.91 4.05
CA SER A 118 -19.10 17.15 3.49
C SER A 118 -20.42 17.53 4.17
N ALA A 119 -21.44 17.77 3.36
CA ALA A 119 -22.81 17.95 3.88
C ALA A 119 -23.37 16.65 4.51
N GLN A 120 -22.81 15.50 4.16
CA GLN A 120 -23.19 14.18 4.67
C GLN A 120 -21.94 13.44 5.17
N PRO A 121 -21.50 13.66 6.41
CA PRO A 121 -20.41 12.90 7.02
C PRO A 121 -20.67 11.39 6.95
N TYR A 122 -19.59 10.63 6.72
CA TYR A 122 -19.63 9.17 6.58
C TYR A 122 -20.41 8.63 5.37
N ALA A 123 -20.98 9.47 4.50
CA ALA A 123 -21.59 8.97 3.28
C ALA A 123 -20.55 8.18 2.46
N PRO A 124 -20.89 6.98 1.95
CA PRO A 124 -19.97 6.19 1.13
C PRO A 124 -19.59 6.96 -0.14
N LEU A 125 -18.34 6.83 -0.56
CA LEU A 125 -17.78 7.48 -1.75
C LEU A 125 -17.40 6.42 -2.77
N PRO A 126 -17.81 6.52 -4.05
CA PRO A 126 -17.43 5.58 -5.08
C PRO A 126 -15.91 5.45 -5.21
N THR A 127 -15.43 4.25 -5.38
CA THR A 127 -14.03 3.99 -5.63
C THR A 127 -13.73 3.79 -7.12
N VAL A 128 -12.49 4.03 -7.51
CA VAL A 128 -12.03 3.74 -8.88
C VAL A 128 -12.15 2.25 -9.22
N LEU A 129 -12.02 1.35 -8.25
CA LEU A 129 -12.19 -0.09 -8.42
C LEU A 129 -13.67 -0.44 -8.70
N GLU A 130 -14.60 0.11 -7.95
CA GLU A 130 -16.03 -0.06 -8.20
C GLU A 130 -16.44 0.51 -9.57
N GLY A 131 -15.93 1.69 -9.90
CA GLY A 131 -16.12 2.28 -11.22
C GLY A 131 -15.57 1.40 -12.34
N ALA A 132 -14.38 0.84 -12.17
CA ALA A 132 -13.78 -0.09 -13.12
C ALA A 132 -14.67 -1.34 -13.30
N ARG A 133 -15.15 -1.93 -12.21
CA ARG A 133 -16.09 -3.07 -12.24
C ARG A 133 -17.37 -2.73 -13.01
N LEU A 134 -18.00 -1.60 -12.70
CA LEU A 134 -19.26 -1.17 -13.34
C LEU A 134 -19.08 -0.77 -14.80
N SER A 135 -17.85 -0.42 -15.23
CA SER A 135 -17.51 -0.19 -16.63
C SER A 135 -17.21 -1.48 -17.41
N GLY A 136 -17.34 -2.65 -16.77
CA GLY A 136 -17.10 -3.96 -17.39
C GLY A 136 -15.63 -4.40 -17.41
N ARG A 137 -14.73 -3.68 -16.72
CA ARG A 137 -13.33 -4.09 -16.55
C ARG A 137 -13.22 -5.24 -15.55
N ALA A 138 -12.21 -6.09 -15.72
CA ALA A 138 -11.82 -7.03 -14.70
C ALA A 138 -11.18 -6.29 -13.51
N THR A 139 -11.34 -6.80 -12.28
CA THR A 139 -10.90 -6.12 -11.08
C THR A 139 -10.13 -7.05 -10.15
N GLY A 140 -9.03 -6.55 -9.58
CA GLY A 140 -8.18 -7.32 -8.68
C GLY A 140 -7.70 -6.53 -7.47
N LEU A 141 -7.48 -7.28 -6.39
CA LEU A 141 -7.00 -6.79 -5.09
C LEU A 141 -5.94 -7.75 -4.57
N VAL A 142 -4.74 -7.27 -4.29
CA VAL A 142 -3.60 -8.06 -3.79
C VAL A 142 -2.96 -7.30 -2.62
N ALA A 143 -2.75 -7.98 -1.48
CA ALA A 143 -2.07 -7.39 -0.33
C ALA A 143 -1.28 -8.44 0.45
N THR A 144 -0.25 -8.02 1.20
CA THR A 144 0.47 -8.88 2.14
C THR A 144 -0.12 -8.83 3.55
N SER A 145 -1.03 -7.90 3.83
CA SER A 145 -1.88 -7.89 5.03
C SER A 145 -3.09 -8.82 4.87
N ASN A 146 -3.92 -8.88 5.92
CA ASN A 146 -5.31 -9.27 5.73
C ASN A 146 -5.96 -8.29 4.74
N ILE A 147 -6.74 -8.81 3.79
CA ILE A 147 -7.34 -7.97 2.74
C ILE A 147 -8.43 -7.04 3.26
N GLN A 148 -8.83 -7.20 4.51
CA GLN A 148 -9.73 -6.31 5.23
C GLN A 148 -9.00 -5.11 5.84
N HIS A 149 -7.65 -5.08 5.83
CA HIS A 149 -6.86 -3.97 6.31
C HIS A 149 -7.13 -2.68 5.53
N ALA A 150 -6.73 -1.53 6.09
CA ALA A 150 -7.16 -0.22 5.64
C ALA A 150 -6.98 0.06 4.15
N SER A 151 -5.80 -0.24 3.59
CA SER A 151 -5.47 0.13 2.21
C SER A 151 -6.23 -0.71 1.18
N PRO A 152 -6.28 -2.06 1.24
CA PRO A 152 -7.13 -2.83 0.33
C PRO A 152 -8.62 -2.58 0.56
N ALA A 153 -9.06 -2.37 1.83
CA ALA A 153 -10.44 -2.00 2.14
C ALA A 153 -10.85 -0.68 1.49
N ALA A 154 -9.97 0.33 1.45
CA ALA A 154 -10.25 1.64 0.86
C ALA A 154 -10.68 1.58 -0.61
N PHE A 155 -10.30 0.53 -1.35
CA PHE A 155 -10.73 0.32 -2.73
C PHE A 155 -12.00 -0.53 -2.85
N SER A 156 -12.38 -1.26 -1.80
CA SER A 156 -13.34 -2.37 -1.89
C SER A 156 -14.44 -2.40 -0.81
N ALA A 157 -14.48 -1.42 0.09
CA ALA A 157 -15.48 -1.36 1.15
C ALA A 157 -15.73 0.08 1.62
N HIS A 158 -16.81 0.28 2.39
CA HIS A 158 -17.19 1.58 2.96
C HIS A 158 -17.54 1.41 4.43
N THR A 159 -16.78 2.06 5.32
CA THR A 159 -17.07 2.07 6.75
C THR A 159 -16.49 3.30 7.43
N HIS A 160 -17.10 3.71 8.52
CA HIS A 160 -16.60 4.81 9.35
C HIS A 160 -15.40 4.41 10.23
N ASP A 161 -15.13 3.11 10.37
CA ASP A 161 -14.02 2.60 11.20
C ASP A 161 -13.32 1.43 10.53
N ARG A 162 -12.02 1.62 10.20
CA ARG A 162 -11.13 0.62 9.61
C ARG A 162 -10.98 -0.67 10.42
N GLY A 163 -11.30 -0.65 11.72
CA GLY A 163 -11.24 -1.81 12.60
C GLY A 163 -12.40 -2.81 12.42
N ARG A 164 -13.39 -2.52 11.57
CA ARG A 164 -14.55 -3.39 11.33
C ARG A 164 -14.25 -4.47 10.28
N TYR A 165 -13.23 -5.26 10.52
CA TYR A 165 -12.72 -6.22 9.53
C TYR A 165 -13.75 -7.24 9.05
N ASN A 166 -14.66 -7.72 9.93
CA ASN A 166 -15.70 -8.67 9.54
C ASN A 166 -16.69 -8.04 8.54
N ASP A 167 -17.11 -6.78 8.77
CA ASP A 167 -18.00 -6.06 7.87
C ASP A 167 -17.33 -5.73 6.54
N ILE A 168 -16.03 -5.36 6.58
CA ILE A 168 -15.23 -5.13 5.39
C ILE A 168 -15.11 -6.41 4.56
N GLY A 169 -14.81 -7.55 5.21
CA GLY A 169 -14.71 -8.85 4.56
C GLY A 169 -16.01 -9.25 3.87
N GLU A 170 -17.15 -9.01 4.50
CA GLU A 170 -18.47 -9.24 3.91
C GLU A 170 -18.68 -8.39 2.66
N GLN A 171 -18.43 -7.07 2.73
CA GLN A 171 -18.53 -6.19 1.57
C GLN A 171 -17.62 -6.67 0.42
N GLN A 172 -16.38 -7.09 0.69
CA GLN A 172 -15.45 -7.60 -0.31
C GLN A 172 -15.97 -8.87 -1.02
N VAL A 173 -16.62 -9.77 -0.30
CA VAL A 173 -17.24 -11.00 -0.85
C VAL A 173 -18.42 -10.66 -1.76
N TYR A 174 -19.18 -9.60 -1.43
CA TYR A 174 -20.33 -9.16 -2.22
C TYR A 174 -20.01 -8.12 -3.30
N GLN A 175 -18.78 -7.60 -3.33
CA GLN A 175 -18.29 -6.66 -4.38
C GLN A 175 -18.07 -7.33 -5.76
N HIS A 176 -18.08 -8.65 -5.85
CA HIS A 176 -17.86 -9.40 -7.11
C HIS A 176 -16.55 -9.08 -7.81
N LEU A 177 -15.46 -8.88 -7.04
CA LEU A 177 -14.11 -8.72 -7.59
C LEU A 177 -13.67 -10.00 -8.28
N ASP A 178 -12.92 -9.89 -9.40
CA ASP A 178 -12.53 -11.08 -10.15
C ASP A 178 -11.36 -11.83 -9.48
N VAL A 179 -10.38 -11.13 -8.91
CA VAL A 179 -9.22 -11.72 -8.22
C VAL A 179 -8.97 -11.00 -6.90
N VAL A 180 -8.93 -11.74 -5.80
CA VAL A 180 -8.59 -11.23 -4.46
C VAL A 180 -7.55 -12.16 -3.85
N LEU A 181 -6.37 -11.66 -3.47
CA LEU A 181 -5.26 -12.44 -2.94
C LEU A 181 -4.63 -11.74 -1.73
N GLY A 182 -4.52 -12.44 -0.59
CA GLY A 182 -3.88 -11.90 0.62
C GLY A 182 -4.05 -12.78 1.85
N GLY A 183 -3.97 -12.19 3.03
CA GLY A 183 -4.31 -12.79 4.30
C GLY A 183 -5.75 -12.48 4.72
N GLY A 184 -6.14 -12.87 5.96
CA GLY A 184 -7.41 -12.47 6.58
C GLY A 184 -8.51 -13.52 6.51
N GLU A 185 -8.19 -14.80 6.33
CA GLU A 185 -9.17 -15.88 6.28
C GLU A 185 -10.08 -15.90 7.51
N GLN A 186 -9.55 -15.59 8.70
CA GLN A 186 -10.32 -15.61 9.94
C GLN A 186 -11.55 -14.69 9.91
N HIS A 187 -11.52 -13.59 9.14
CA HIS A 187 -12.63 -12.64 9.00
C HIS A 187 -13.72 -13.12 8.03
N LEU A 188 -13.50 -14.23 7.35
CA LEU A 188 -14.46 -14.90 6.47
C LEU A 188 -15.11 -16.11 7.13
N LEU A 189 -14.60 -16.56 8.27
CA LEU A 189 -15.02 -17.81 8.93
C LEU A 189 -15.75 -17.55 10.24
N PRO A 190 -16.72 -18.40 10.61
CA PRO A 190 -17.44 -18.31 11.88
C PRO A 190 -16.50 -18.63 13.06
N MET A 191 -16.74 -17.94 14.18
CA MET A 191 -16.00 -18.18 15.42
C MET A 191 -16.28 -19.59 15.97
N ALA A 192 -17.48 -20.11 15.77
CA ALA A 192 -17.89 -21.43 16.24
C ALA A 192 -16.99 -22.57 15.74
N ASP A 193 -16.34 -22.41 14.59
CA ASP A 193 -15.43 -23.40 14.01
C ASP A 193 -14.00 -23.36 14.64
N GLY A 194 -13.74 -22.43 15.55
CA GLY A 194 -12.43 -22.24 16.17
C GLY A 194 -11.33 -21.73 15.20
N ARG A 195 -11.69 -21.42 13.94
CA ARG A 195 -10.80 -20.92 12.89
C ARG A 195 -11.08 -19.47 12.52
N GLY A 196 -12.29 -19.00 12.77
CA GLY A 196 -12.75 -17.67 12.45
C GLY A 196 -12.96 -16.78 13.65
N VAL A 197 -13.31 -15.50 13.36
CA VAL A 197 -13.62 -14.47 14.36
C VAL A 197 -14.98 -13.82 14.12
N ARG A 198 -15.78 -14.32 13.15
CA ARG A 198 -17.12 -13.82 12.86
C ARG A 198 -18.11 -14.31 13.94
N GLN A 199 -18.86 -13.38 14.51
CA GLN A 199 -19.86 -13.66 15.57
C GLN A 199 -21.25 -13.94 15.02
N ASP A 200 -21.53 -13.64 13.77
CA ASP A 200 -22.78 -13.88 13.06
C ASP A 200 -22.93 -15.32 12.58
N ASN A 201 -21.89 -16.15 12.75
CA ASN A 201 -21.78 -17.54 12.32
C ASN A 201 -21.87 -17.76 10.80
N GLU A 202 -21.71 -16.74 9.98
CA GLU A 202 -21.67 -16.88 8.53
C GLU A 202 -20.30 -17.40 8.05
N ASP A 203 -20.29 -18.43 7.19
CA ASP A 203 -19.10 -18.87 6.45
C ASP A 203 -19.08 -18.23 5.06
N LEU A 204 -18.39 -17.11 4.93
CA LEU A 204 -18.27 -16.38 3.67
C LEU A 204 -17.46 -17.17 2.61
N THR A 205 -16.70 -18.20 3.00
CA THR A 205 -15.99 -19.04 2.02
C THR A 205 -16.96 -19.95 1.26
N GLU A 206 -18.08 -20.36 1.88
CA GLU A 206 -19.15 -21.07 1.20
C GLU A 206 -19.92 -20.14 0.25
N VAL A 207 -20.16 -18.90 0.66
CA VAL A 207 -20.75 -17.87 -0.22
C VAL A 207 -19.88 -17.66 -1.45
N LEU A 208 -18.56 -17.53 -1.29
CA LEU A 208 -17.61 -17.39 -2.41
C LEU A 208 -17.69 -18.58 -3.38
N ARG A 209 -17.74 -19.82 -2.85
CA ARG A 209 -17.88 -21.03 -3.69
C ARG A 209 -19.22 -21.04 -4.44
N ALA A 210 -20.31 -20.68 -3.76
CA ALA A 210 -21.63 -20.57 -4.39
C ALA A 210 -21.67 -19.49 -5.50
N LYS A 211 -20.90 -18.42 -5.35
CA LYS A 211 -20.73 -17.37 -6.39
C LYS A 211 -19.73 -17.76 -7.49
N GLY A 212 -19.22 -19.00 -7.50
CA GLY A 212 -18.35 -19.55 -8.54
C GLY A 212 -16.87 -19.14 -8.43
N TYR A 213 -16.41 -18.74 -7.24
CA TYR A 213 -14.99 -18.50 -7.01
C TYR A 213 -14.22 -19.81 -6.79
N THR A 214 -13.02 -19.88 -7.37
CA THR A 214 -12.01 -20.83 -6.93
C THR A 214 -11.36 -20.28 -5.67
N TYR A 215 -11.63 -20.92 -4.53
CA TYR A 215 -11.06 -20.55 -3.24
C TYR A 215 -9.74 -21.29 -3.03
N VAL A 216 -8.63 -20.56 -2.79
CA VAL A 216 -7.27 -21.12 -2.65
C VAL A 216 -6.60 -20.64 -1.37
N ARG A 217 -5.77 -21.50 -0.76
CA ARG A 217 -5.09 -21.26 0.52
C ARG A 217 -3.56 -21.40 0.45
N THR A 218 -3.05 -21.92 -0.66
CA THR A 218 -1.61 -22.18 -0.78
C THR A 218 -1.06 -21.66 -2.10
N ARG A 219 0.25 -21.41 -2.12
CA ARG A 219 1.01 -21.09 -3.31
C ARG A 219 0.77 -22.09 -4.45
N ALA A 220 0.81 -23.38 -4.13
CA ALA A 220 0.60 -24.44 -5.12
C ALA A 220 -0.82 -24.37 -5.74
N GLN A 221 -1.85 -24.17 -4.92
CA GLN A 221 -3.22 -23.99 -5.40
C GLN A 221 -3.36 -22.74 -6.26
N LEU A 222 -2.74 -21.61 -5.88
CA LEU A 222 -2.75 -20.38 -6.68
C LEU A 222 -2.14 -20.61 -8.06
N HIS A 223 -1.00 -21.29 -8.15
CA HIS A 223 -0.35 -21.59 -9.42
C HIS A 223 -1.18 -22.53 -10.32
N ALA A 224 -1.89 -23.47 -9.73
CA ALA A 224 -2.71 -24.44 -10.46
C ALA A 224 -4.06 -23.86 -10.95
N THR A 225 -4.50 -22.71 -10.44
CA THR A 225 -5.81 -22.17 -10.80
C THR A 225 -5.81 -21.55 -12.20
N SER A 226 -6.93 -21.67 -12.92
CA SER A 226 -7.12 -21.10 -14.26
C SER A 226 -8.47 -20.41 -14.42
N GLY A 227 -9.31 -20.44 -13.40
CA GLY A 227 -10.65 -19.83 -13.44
C GLY A 227 -10.60 -18.29 -13.45
N PRO A 228 -11.66 -17.65 -13.96
CA PRO A 228 -11.73 -16.19 -14.06
C PRO A 228 -11.99 -15.49 -12.73
N LYS A 229 -12.44 -16.22 -11.70
CA LYS A 229 -12.74 -15.71 -10.36
C LYS A 229 -11.94 -16.49 -9.33
N VAL A 230 -11.04 -15.81 -8.62
CA VAL A 230 -10.15 -16.42 -7.62
C VAL A 230 -10.17 -15.61 -6.35
N PHE A 231 -10.37 -16.28 -5.22
CA PHE A 231 -10.26 -15.71 -3.89
C PHE A 231 -9.23 -16.53 -3.10
N GLY A 232 -8.04 -15.96 -2.86
CA GLY A 232 -6.91 -16.62 -2.22
C GLY A 232 -6.60 -16.02 -0.86
N MET A 233 -6.80 -16.82 0.20
CA MET A 233 -6.46 -16.44 1.58
C MET A 233 -5.31 -17.34 2.05
N PHE A 234 -4.12 -16.77 2.17
CA PHE A 234 -2.89 -17.52 2.44
C PHE A 234 -2.47 -17.50 3.91
N ALA A 235 -3.19 -16.76 4.74
CA ALA A 235 -2.99 -16.69 6.18
C ALA A 235 -4.32 -16.47 6.91
N PRO A 236 -4.45 -16.94 8.17
CA PRO A 236 -5.62 -16.62 9.00
C PRO A 236 -5.78 -15.11 9.22
N ASP A 237 -4.69 -14.42 9.48
CA ASP A 237 -4.58 -12.97 9.62
C ASP A 237 -3.62 -12.44 8.53
N ASP A 238 -2.57 -11.74 8.90
CA ASP A 238 -1.61 -11.20 7.94
C ASP A 238 -0.62 -12.27 7.41
N MET A 239 -0.15 -12.09 6.20
CA MET A 239 0.92 -12.93 5.64
C MET A 239 2.25 -12.66 6.37
N ALA A 240 3.17 -13.61 6.31
CA ALA A 240 4.51 -13.44 6.86
C ALA A 240 5.28 -12.34 6.13
N PHE A 241 6.21 -11.67 6.83
CA PHE A 241 7.24 -10.86 6.18
C PHE A 241 7.99 -11.70 5.14
N ASP A 242 8.42 -11.09 4.05
CA ASP A 242 9.03 -11.85 2.96
C ASP A 242 10.29 -12.60 3.40
N LEU A 243 11.11 -12.00 4.28
CA LEU A 243 12.30 -12.64 4.85
C LEU A 243 11.95 -13.87 5.72
N ASP A 244 10.82 -13.80 6.43
CA ASP A 244 10.36 -14.83 7.37
C ASP A 244 9.57 -15.93 6.66
N ARG A 245 9.06 -15.67 5.47
CA ARG A 245 8.10 -16.52 4.76
C ARG A 245 8.64 -17.93 4.51
N ALA A 246 9.89 -18.06 4.08
CA ALA A 246 10.50 -19.38 3.83
C ALA A 246 10.61 -20.21 5.10
N HIS A 247 10.77 -19.58 6.26
CA HIS A 247 10.96 -20.26 7.54
C HIS A 247 9.63 -20.63 8.22
N PHE A 248 8.66 -19.70 8.23
CA PHE A 248 7.42 -19.88 9.00
C PHE A 248 6.17 -20.16 8.16
N ALA A 249 6.20 -19.85 6.86
CA ALA A 249 5.04 -19.94 5.98
C ALA A 249 5.41 -20.30 4.53
N PRO A 250 6.13 -21.44 4.29
CA PRO A 250 6.66 -21.80 2.98
C PRO A 250 5.59 -22.03 1.91
N ASP A 251 4.33 -22.27 2.32
CA ASP A 251 3.19 -22.45 1.43
C ASP A 251 2.53 -21.12 1.02
N GLN A 252 2.95 -19.98 1.58
CA GLN A 252 2.47 -18.67 1.17
C GLN A 252 3.18 -18.22 -0.11
N PRO A 253 2.44 -17.67 -1.11
CA PRO A 253 3.07 -17.06 -2.27
C PRO A 253 3.78 -15.74 -1.88
N SER A 254 4.79 -15.35 -2.65
CA SER A 254 5.37 -14.01 -2.56
C SER A 254 4.44 -12.97 -3.18
N LEU A 255 4.64 -11.67 -2.85
CA LEU A 255 3.89 -10.58 -3.46
C LEU A 255 4.06 -10.56 -4.99
N ALA A 256 5.26 -10.82 -5.49
CA ALA A 256 5.53 -10.90 -6.93
C ALA A 256 4.75 -12.04 -7.61
N GLU A 257 4.64 -13.21 -6.98
CA GLU A 257 3.83 -14.33 -7.49
C GLU A 257 2.34 -14.01 -7.49
N MET A 258 1.82 -13.39 -6.43
CA MET A 258 0.43 -12.94 -6.37
C MET A 258 0.15 -11.90 -7.45
N THR A 259 1.02 -10.90 -7.62
CA THR A 259 0.92 -9.87 -8.65
C THR A 259 0.92 -10.47 -10.06
N HIS A 260 1.85 -11.38 -10.34
CA HIS A 260 1.93 -12.06 -11.62
C HIS A 260 0.64 -12.85 -11.93
N ARG A 261 0.15 -13.62 -10.95
CA ARG A 261 -1.07 -14.41 -11.15
C ARG A 261 -2.31 -13.53 -11.30
N ALA A 262 -2.40 -12.45 -10.53
CA ALA A 262 -3.50 -11.49 -10.68
C ALA A 262 -3.52 -10.86 -12.09
N ILE A 263 -2.38 -10.38 -12.57
CA ILE A 263 -2.26 -9.82 -13.93
C ILE A 263 -2.63 -10.86 -14.99
N ASP A 264 -2.12 -12.09 -14.88
CA ASP A 264 -2.40 -13.17 -15.83
C ASP A 264 -3.89 -13.52 -15.87
N LEU A 265 -4.53 -13.71 -14.73
CA LEU A 265 -5.95 -14.02 -14.62
C LEU A 265 -6.83 -12.87 -15.15
N LEU A 266 -6.54 -11.64 -14.75
CA LEU A 266 -7.33 -10.47 -15.14
C LEU A 266 -7.20 -10.20 -16.64
N SER A 267 -5.98 -10.17 -17.18
CA SER A 267 -5.73 -9.84 -18.60
C SER A 267 -6.32 -10.89 -19.56
N ARG A 268 -6.31 -12.18 -19.16
CA ARG A 268 -6.87 -13.28 -19.96
C ARG A 268 -8.37 -13.48 -19.77
N SER A 269 -9.00 -12.88 -18.78
CA SER A 269 -10.44 -12.95 -18.57
C SER A 269 -11.19 -12.36 -19.76
N GLU A 270 -12.46 -12.70 -19.92
CA GLU A 270 -13.31 -12.10 -20.97
C GLU A 270 -13.41 -10.58 -20.80
N LYS A 271 -13.62 -10.10 -19.56
CA LYS A 271 -13.66 -8.68 -19.22
C LYS A 271 -12.32 -8.00 -19.56
N GLY A 272 -11.20 -8.60 -19.14
CA GLY A 272 -9.87 -8.06 -19.41
C GLY A 272 -9.55 -7.92 -20.89
N ARG A 273 -9.88 -8.94 -21.70
CA ARG A 273 -9.72 -8.87 -23.16
C ARG A 273 -10.60 -7.82 -23.82
N LYS A 274 -11.83 -7.60 -23.31
CA LYS A 274 -12.78 -6.63 -23.90
C LYS A 274 -12.52 -5.20 -23.45
N GLN A 275 -12.35 -4.97 -22.13
CA GLN A 275 -12.34 -3.65 -21.49
C GLN A 275 -11.05 -3.31 -20.73
N GLY A 276 -10.16 -4.28 -20.55
CA GLY A 276 -8.99 -4.14 -19.66
C GLY A 276 -9.32 -4.43 -18.21
N PHE A 277 -8.42 -4.01 -17.31
CA PHE A 277 -8.56 -4.29 -15.87
C PHE A 277 -8.07 -3.13 -14.99
N PHE A 278 -8.52 -3.14 -13.74
CA PHE A 278 -7.94 -2.40 -12.63
C PHE A 278 -7.39 -3.38 -11.60
N LEU A 279 -6.15 -3.19 -11.17
CA LEU A 279 -5.50 -4.00 -10.14
C LEU A 279 -4.88 -3.09 -9.08
N PHE A 280 -5.25 -3.33 -7.81
CA PHE A 280 -4.56 -2.79 -6.65
C PHE A 280 -3.59 -3.83 -6.10
N VAL A 281 -2.34 -3.41 -5.78
CA VAL A 281 -1.29 -4.26 -5.19
C VAL A 281 -0.63 -3.53 -4.03
N GLU A 282 -0.56 -4.18 -2.87
CA GLU A 282 0.03 -3.59 -1.68
C GLU A 282 1.10 -4.48 -1.03
N ALA A 283 2.25 -3.85 -0.71
CA ALA A 283 3.20 -4.36 0.27
C ALA A 283 2.92 -3.71 1.62
N SER A 284 2.08 -4.34 2.42
CA SER A 284 1.56 -3.76 3.66
C SER A 284 2.59 -3.75 4.79
N LYS A 285 3.53 -4.70 4.80
CA LYS A 285 4.38 -4.96 5.96
C LYS A 285 5.61 -4.05 6.07
N VAL A 286 5.89 -3.22 5.06
CA VAL A 286 6.91 -2.16 5.15
C VAL A 286 6.58 -1.20 6.29
N ASP A 287 5.30 -0.80 6.38
CA ASP A 287 4.78 0.06 7.45
C ASP A 287 5.01 -0.54 8.84
N TRP A 288 4.67 -1.81 9.03
CA TRP A 288 4.81 -2.45 10.33
C TRP A 288 6.27 -2.61 10.74
N ALA A 289 7.15 -2.92 9.81
CA ALA A 289 8.58 -2.94 10.09
C ALA A 289 9.10 -1.56 10.49
N ALA A 290 8.61 -0.49 9.83
CA ALA A 290 8.97 0.89 10.17
C ALA A 290 8.42 1.31 11.53
N HIS A 291 7.20 0.90 11.92
CA HIS A 291 6.69 1.04 13.28
C HIS A 291 7.58 0.36 14.33
N GLY A 292 8.15 -0.80 13.98
CA GLY A 292 9.11 -1.53 14.80
C GLY A 292 10.52 -0.96 14.77
N ASN A 293 10.79 0.09 13.97
CA ASN A 293 12.14 0.57 13.67
C ASN A 293 13.09 -0.59 13.28
N ASP A 294 12.52 -1.56 12.53
CA ASP A 294 13.18 -2.78 12.12
C ASP A 294 13.66 -2.70 10.67
N PRO A 295 14.94 -2.41 10.44
CA PRO A 295 15.46 -2.26 9.10
C PRO A 295 15.45 -3.58 8.30
N SER A 296 15.50 -4.75 8.96
CA SER A 296 15.47 -6.04 8.27
C SER A 296 14.11 -6.28 7.59
N GLY A 297 13.01 -5.97 8.29
CA GLY A 297 11.66 -6.05 7.74
C GLY A 297 11.42 -5.00 6.64
N VAL A 298 11.81 -3.73 6.87
CA VAL A 298 11.68 -2.66 5.87
C VAL A 298 12.38 -3.03 4.57
N ILE A 299 13.64 -3.50 4.64
CA ILE A 299 14.43 -3.85 3.46
C ILE A 299 13.85 -5.06 2.73
N SER A 300 13.47 -6.11 3.47
CA SER A 300 12.98 -7.35 2.85
C SER A 300 11.66 -7.14 2.11
N ASP A 301 10.72 -6.44 2.74
CA ASP A 301 9.40 -6.24 2.17
C ASP A 301 9.39 -5.16 1.09
N LEU A 302 10.28 -4.14 1.19
CA LEU A 302 10.47 -3.20 0.09
C LEU A 302 11.17 -3.86 -1.12
N ALA A 303 12.09 -4.80 -0.91
CA ALA A 303 12.67 -5.58 -1.99
C ALA A 303 11.64 -6.53 -2.64
N ALA A 304 10.76 -7.13 -1.85
CA ALA A 304 9.65 -7.94 -2.34
C ALA A 304 8.63 -7.09 -3.13
N TYR A 305 8.37 -5.86 -2.66
CA TYR A 305 7.57 -4.88 -3.40
C TYR A 305 8.19 -4.52 -4.75
N ASP A 306 9.48 -4.21 -4.79
CA ASP A 306 10.19 -3.90 -6.04
C ASP A 306 10.15 -5.07 -7.03
N ALA A 307 10.22 -6.30 -6.53
CA ALA A 307 10.03 -7.49 -7.38
C ALA A 307 8.61 -7.55 -7.98
N ALA A 308 7.58 -7.15 -7.23
CA ALA A 308 6.22 -7.05 -7.74
C ALA A 308 6.07 -5.89 -8.74
N VAL A 309 6.71 -4.72 -8.48
CA VAL A 309 6.80 -3.61 -9.45
C VAL A 309 7.45 -4.08 -10.75
N LYS A 310 8.52 -4.87 -10.66
CA LYS A 310 9.16 -5.45 -11.86
C LYS A 310 8.18 -6.30 -12.67
N VAL A 311 7.39 -7.14 -12.04
CA VAL A 311 6.37 -7.97 -12.71
C VAL A 311 5.35 -7.09 -13.44
N ALA A 312 4.83 -6.06 -12.77
CA ALA A 312 3.88 -5.12 -13.36
C ALA A 312 4.50 -4.35 -14.54
N LEU A 313 5.75 -3.90 -14.37
CA LEU A 313 6.49 -3.14 -15.38
C LEU A 313 6.80 -3.97 -16.62
N ASP A 314 7.21 -5.23 -16.45
CA ASP A 314 7.45 -6.15 -17.58
C ASP A 314 6.16 -6.37 -18.37
N PHE A 315 5.02 -6.57 -17.69
CA PHE A 315 3.71 -6.66 -18.35
C PHE A 315 3.35 -5.36 -19.08
N ALA A 316 3.48 -4.21 -18.42
CA ALA A 316 3.13 -2.91 -19.00
C ALA A 316 3.98 -2.56 -20.23
N ARG A 317 5.26 -2.92 -20.23
CA ARG A 317 6.18 -2.75 -21.36
C ARG A 317 5.76 -3.62 -22.56
N ALA A 318 5.31 -4.84 -22.30
CA ALA A 318 4.86 -5.75 -23.35
C ALA A 318 3.47 -5.39 -23.89
N ASP A 319 2.56 -4.94 -23.02
CA ASP A 319 1.17 -4.60 -23.37
C ASP A 319 1.04 -3.24 -24.06
N GLY A 320 1.81 -2.23 -23.64
CA GLY A 320 1.82 -0.89 -24.20
C GLY A 320 0.59 -0.02 -23.88
N GLN A 321 -0.45 -0.57 -23.24
CA GLN A 321 -1.72 0.10 -22.91
C GLN A 321 -2.00 0.10 -21.39
N THR A 322 -1.00 -0.24 -20.58
CA THR A 322 -1.08 -0.32 -19.14
C THR A 322 -0.42 0.88 -18.48
N LEU A 323 -1.17 1.60 -17.65
CA LEU A 323 -0.67 2.62 -16.74
C LEU A 323 -0.27 1.95 -15.42
N ILE A 324 0.95 2.23 -14.96
CA ILE A 324 1.37 1.95 -13.59
C ILE A 324 1.49 3.27 -12.84
N ILE A 325 0.90 3.32 -11.65
CA ILE A 325 1.18 4.32 -10.62
C ILE A 325 1.60 3.57 -9.36
N SER A 326 2.73 3.93 -8.78
CA SER A 326 3.25 3.33 -7.57
C SER A 326 3.71 4.43 -6.60
N THR A 327 3.33 4.31 -5.32
CA THR A 327 3.67 5.26 -4.28
C THR A 327 3.50 4.63 -2.89
N SER A 328 3.63 5.42 -1.82
CA SER A 328 3.19 5.09 -0.46
C SER A 328 2.02 5.98 -0.07
N ASP A 329 1.22 5.55 0.88
CA ASP A 329 0.11 6.33 1.44
C ASP A 329 0.57 7.34 2.49
N HIS A 330 1.71 7.10 3.16
CA HIS A 330 2.41 7.99 4.08
C HIS A 330 3.86 7.53 4.29
N GLY A 331 4.66 8.31 5.01
CA GLY A 331 5.93 7.84 5.57
C GLY A 331 5.73 7.25 6.97
N ASN A 332 6.70 6.48 7.46
CA ASN A 332 6.68 5.93 8.82
C ASN A 332 8.09 5.87 9.42
N GLY A 333 8.19 5.90 10.75
CA GLY A 333 9.42 5.75 11.52
C GLY A 333 10.41 6.90 11.43
N GLY A 334 10.41 7.66 10.32
CA GLY A 334 11.39 8.72 10.07
C GLY A 334 12.81 8.19 10.06
N LEU A 335 13.06 7.14 9.27
CA LEU A 335 14.37 6.52 9.07
C LEU A 335 15.39 7.54 8.57
N SER A 336 16.60 7.48 9.08
CA SER A 336 17.77 8.17 8.53
C SER A 336 18.94 7.22 8.38
N ILE A 337 19.64 7.32 7.25
CA ILE A 337 20.97 6.70 7.07
C ILE A 337 21.97 7.64 7.74
N GLY A 338 22.45 7.23 8.91
CA GLY A 338 23.19 8.10 9.83
C GLY A 338 22.37 8.41 11.07
N ARG A 339 22.84 8.00 12.26
CA ARG A 339 22.16 8.22 13.52
C ARG A 339 22.67 9.51 14.20
N ARG A 340 21.84 10.08 15.09
CA ARG A 340 22.10 11.35 15.74
C ARG A 340 23.44 11.42 16.50
N ASP A 341 23.85 10.30 17.10
CA ASP A 341 25.07 10.19 17.91
C ASP A 341 26.29 9.67 17.12
N ALA A 342 26.15 9.49 15.79
CA ALA A 342 27.28 9.15 14.93
C ALA A 342 28.16 10.39 14.69
N THR A 343 29.40 10.31 15.18
CA THR A 343 30.37 11.42 15.06
C THR A 343 31.26 11.34 13.82
N GLN A 344 31.25 10.20 13.14
CA GLN A 344 32.14 9.90 12.01
C GLN A 344 31.35 9.53 10.74
N TYR A 345 30.41 10.39 10.33
CA TYR A 345 29.57 10.13 9.16
C TYR A 345 30.39 9.92 7.85
N ALA A 346 31.55 10.58 7.73
CA ALA A 346 32.39 10.49 6.54
C ALA A 346 33.14 9.15 6.41
N SER A 347 33.13 8.31 7.44
CA SER A 347 33.73 6.98 7.44
C SER A 347 32.69 5.83 7.52
N THR A 348 31.41 6.14 7.27
CA THR A 348 30.37 5.13 7.15
C THR A 348 30.56 4.41 5.82
N ASP A 349 30.84 3.12 5.91
CA ASP A 349 31.16 2.24 4.79
C ASP A 349 30.26 0.97 4.74
N ASP A 350 30.53 0.09 3.80
CA ASP A 350 29.77 -1.15 3.63
C ASP A 350 29.86 -2.05 4.88
N ASP A 351 31.01 -2.14 5.55
CA ASP A 351 31.18 -2.99 6.71
C ASP A 351 30.38 -2.50 7.92
N SER A 352 30.27 -1.20 8.11
CA SER A 352 29.58 -0.57 9.24
C SER A 352 28.08 -0.45 9.04
N LEU A 353 27.61 -0.20 7.82
CA LEU A 353 26.20 0.04 7.50
C LEU A 353 25.52 -1.21 6.93
N VAL A 354 26.09 -1.76 5.86
CA VAL A 354 25.41 -2.73 4.99
C VAL A 354 25.62 -4.16 5.46
N ALA A 355 26.85 -4.52 5.86
CA ALA A 355 27.18 -5.90 6.23
C ALA A 355 26.36 -6.43 7.42
N PRO A 356 26.04 -5.66 8.48
CA PRO A 356 25.15 -6.12 9.54
C PRO A 356 23.76 -6.47 9.01
N LEU A 357 23.23 -5.69 8.08
CA LEU A 357 21.90 -5.87 7.49
C LEU A 357 21.86 -7.10 6.54
N ARG A 358 22.89 -7.32 5.76
CA ARG A 358 23.02 -8.51 4.88
C ARG A 358 23.10 -9.83 5.63
N ARG A 359 23.48 -9.82 6.91
CA ARG A 359 23.55 -11.02 7.74
C ARG A 359 22.20 -11.47 8.27
N THR A 360 21.18 -10.61 8.20
CA THR A 360 19.86 -10.92 8.74
C THR A 360 19.17 -12.03 7.95
N GLN A 361 18.65 -13.02 8.66
CA GLN A 361 17.94 -14.18 8.10
C GLN A 361 16.46 -14.18 8.47
N LEU A 362 16.08 -13.40 9.47
CA LEU A 362 14.71 -13.19 9.96
C LEU A 362 14.53 -11.72 10.28
N THR A 363 13.27 -11.28 10.23
CA THR A 363 12.88 -9.95 10.75
C THR A 363 12.84 -9.94 12.28
N GLY A 364 12.66 -8.77 12.88
CA GLY A 364 12.38 -8.66 14.30
C GLY A 364 11.11 -9.41 14.73
N GLU A 365 10.10 -9.51 13.83
CA GLU A 365 8.91 -10.35 14.07
C GLU A 365 9.27 -11.84 14.08
N GLY A 366 10.05 -12.29 13.10
CA GLY A 366 10.51 -13.68 13.04
C GLY A 366 11.32 -14.07 14.28
N LEU A 367 12.22 -13.19 14.74
CA LEU A 367 12.94 -13.40 15.99
C LEU A 367 11.99 -13.40 17.20
N ALA A 368 11.01 -12.51 17.24
CA ALA A 368 10.03 -12.47 18.32
C ALA A 368 9.26 -13.80 18.44
N ARG A 369 8.94 -14.44 17.31
CA ARG A 369 8.30 -15.77 17.28
C ARG A 369 9.20 -16.84 17.89
N LEU A 370 10.51 -16.84 17.59
CA LEU A 370 11.46 -17.78 18.19
C LEU A 370 11.62 -17.57 19.70
N LEU A 371 11.62 -16.30 20.14
CA LEU A 371 11.80 -15.93 21.54
C LEU A 371 10.50 -16.01 22.37
N ALA A 372 9.35 -16.27 21.75
CA ALA A 372 8.07 -16.29 22.47
C ALA A 372 7.99 -17.38 23.56
N LEU A 373 8.64 -18.53 23.33
CA LEU A 373 8.58 -19.68 24.21
C LEU A 373 9.75 -19.72 25.23
N ASP A 374 10.87 -19.11 24.93
CA ASP A 374 12.05 -19.06 25.80
C ASP A 374 12.76 -17.71 25.68
N LYS A 375 12.75 -16.94 26.76
CA LYS A 375 13.48 -15.66 26.92
C LYS A 375 14.67 -15.78 27.86
N SER A 376 15.24 -17.00 28.03
CA SER A 376 16.50 -17.15 28.78
C SER A 376 17.63 -16.38 28.11
N GLU A 377 18.57 -15.85 28.87
CA GLU A 377 19.70 -15.08 28.33
C GLU A 377 20.49 -15.86 27.29
N ALA A 378 20.71 -17.16 27.54
CA ALA A 378 21.42 -18.02 26.61
C ALA A 378 20.68 -18.11 25.27
N HIS A 379 19.37 -18.40 25.31
CA HIS A 379 18.55 -18.51 24.07
C HIS A 379 18.44 -17.19 23.31
N ILE A 380 18.28 -16.05 24.01
CA ILE A 380 18.29 -14.73 23.39
C ILE A 380 19.60 -14.49 22.63
N LYS A 381 20.76 -14.71 23.29
CA LYS A 381 22.07 -14.49 22.69
C LYS A 381 22.32 -15.42 21.50
N ASP A 382 21.96 -16.68 21.62
CA ASP A 382 22.12 -17.65 20.53
C ASP A 382 21.23 -17.31 19.32
N THR A 383 19.98 -16.96 19.54
CA THR A 383 19.03 -16.55 18.50
C THR A 383 19.52 -15.32 17.75
N LEU A 384 19.92 -14.26 18.45
CA LEU A 384 20.44 -13.04 17.83
C LEU A 384 21.77 -13.27 17.09
N LYS A 385 22.64 -14.10 17.62
CA LYS A 385 23.89 -14.51 16.95
C LYS A 385 23.61 -15.29 15.69
N GLN A 386 22.72 -16.27 15.76
CA GLN A 386 22.40 -17.15 14.62
C GLN A 386 21.75 -16.38 13.48
N HIS A 387 20.73 -15.58 13.78
CA HIS A 387 19.87 -14.98 12.72
C HIS A 387 20.23 -13.54 12.36
N TRP A 388 20.92 -12.81 13.23
CA TRP A 388 21.37 -11.43 12.96
C TRP A 388 22.89 -11.24 13.02
N GLY A 389 23.63 -12.27 13.42
CA GLY A 389 25.09 -12.18 13.58
C GLY A 389 25.53 -11.30 14.75
N ILE A 390 24.61 -10.93 15.67
CA ILE A 390 24.90 -10.08 16.82
C ILE A 390 25.57 -10.92 17.93
N GLN A 391 26.80 -10.58 18.30
CA GLN A 391 27.57 -11.29 19.33
C GLN A 391 27.78 -10.48 20.60
N ASP A 392 27.55 -9.17 20.54
CA ASP A 392 27.79 -8.18 21.58
C ASP A 392 26.51 -7.76 22.31
N VAL A 393 25.57 -8.71 22.49
CA VAL A 393 24.29 -8.43 23.17
C VAL A 393 24.57 -8.02 24.64
N SER A 394 24.18 -6.79 24.98
CA SER A 394 24.40 -6.25 26.31
C SER A 394 23.38 -6.80 27.33
N VAL A 395 23.72 -6.70 28.63
CA VAL A 395 22.81 -7.07 29.71
C VAL A 395 21.49 -6.25 29.65
N ALA A 396 21.58 -4.98 29.32
CA ALA A 396 20.41 -4.11 29.17
C ALA A 396 19.49 -4.55 28.03
N GLU A 397 20.04 -5.02 26.90
CA GLU A 397 19.24 -5.55 25.78
C GLU A 397 18.56 -6.87 26.14
N VAL A 398 19.27 -7.78 26.85
CA VAL A 398 18.66 -9.00 27.37
C VAL A 398 17.48 -8.67 28.32
N GLN A 399 17.70 -7.77 29.26
CA GLN A 399 16.66 -7.34 30.19
C GLN A 399 15.46 -6.70 29.48
N ALA A 400 15.70 -5.89 28.45
CA ALA A 400 14.64 -5.28 27.66
C ALA A 400 13.76 -6.34 26.96
N ILE A 401 14.37 -7.38 26.36
CA ILE A 401 13.65 -8.49 25.75
C ILE A 401 12.86 -9.29 26.80
N GLN A 402 13.50 -9.62 27.93
CA GLN A 402 12.88 -10.40 29.00
C GLN A 402 11.69 -9.70 29.65
N SER A 403 11.82 -8.39 29.87
CA SER A 403 10.80 -7.57 30.52
C SER A 403 9.66 -7.14 29.59
N THR A 404 9.78 -7.37 28.28
CA THR A 404 8.71 -7.03 27.33
C THR A 404 7.49 -7.90 27.58
N PRO A 405 6.33 -7.30 27.95
CA PRO A 405 5.09 -8.03 28.17
C PRO A 405 4.62 -8.79 26.91
N PRO A 406 3.90 -9.92 27.04
CA PRO A 406 3.44 -10.72 25.89
C PRO A 406 2.59 -9.95 24.88
N GLN A 407 1.83 -8.94 25.36
CA GLN A 407 0.97 -8.08 24.52
C GLN A 407 1.72 -6.91 23.86
N THR A 408 3.00 -6.71 24.23
CA THR A 408 3.84 -5.68 23.61
C THR A 408 4.56 -6.28 22.41
N TRP A 409 4.52 -5.57 21.31
CA TRP A 409 5.16 -5.97 20.07
C TRP A 409 6.69 -6.01 20.22
N LEU A 410 7.26 -7.20 20.37
CA LEU A 410 8.69 -7.39 20.66
C LEU A 410 9.60 -6.90 19.52
N GLN A 411 9.11 -6.83 18.29
CA GLN A 411 9.82 -6.26 17.14
C GLN A 411 10.27 -4.81 17.41
N SER A 412 9.46 -4.02 18.15
CA SER A 412 9.81 -2.64 18.53
C SER A 412 10.97 -2.53 19.52
N VAL A 413 11.34 -3.63 20.16
CA VAL A 413 12.53 -3.73 21.04
C VAL A 413 13.73 -4.24 20.22
N LEU A 414 13.50 -5.22 19.36
CA LEU A 414 14.54 -5.87 18.54
C LEU A 414 15.05 -4.97 17.41
N GLY A 415 14.14 -4.33 16.66
CA GLY A 415 14.50 -3.48 15.52
C GLY A 415 15.53 -2.41 15.83
N PRO A 416 15.37 -1.62 16.92
CA PRO A 416 16.38 -0.65 17.36
C PRO A 416 17.75 -1.23 17.71
N MET A 417 17.83 -2.51 18.10
CA MET A 417 19.12 -3.16 18.39
C MET A 417 19.95 -3.35 17.13
N LEU A 418 19.30 -3.79 16.04
CA LEU A 418 19.92 -3.92 14.72
C LEU A 418 20.24 -2.53 14.13
N SER A 419 19.30 -1.60 14.21
CA SER A 419 19.45 -0.22 13.73
C SER A 419 20.68 0.47 14.32
N ARG A 420 20.91 0.33 15.62
CA ARG A 420 22.09 0.90 16.27
C ARG A 420 23.40 0.34 15.72
N ARG A 421 23.46 -0.96 15.43
CA ARG A 421 24.64 -1.64 14.91
C ARG A 421 24.88 -1.39 13.43
N SER A 422 23.87 -0.87 12.74
CA SER A 422 23.94 -0.48 11.32
C SER A 422 23.99 1.03 11.13
N GLY A 423 24.23 1.83 12.19
CA GLY A 423 24.34 3.28 12.08
C GLY A 423 23.06 4.00 11.63
N LEU A 424 21.89 3.34 11.75
CA LEU A 424 20.59 3.89 11.34
C LEU A 424 19.93 4.66 12.49
N GLY A 425 19.26 5.74 12.16
CA GLY A 425 18.46 6.55 13.05
C GLY A 425 16.98 6.51 12.73
N TRP A 426 16.15 6.69 13.74
CA TRP A 426 14.69 6.79 13.62
C TRP A 426 14.19 7.92 14.51
N THR A 427 13.23 8.69 14.02
CA THR A 427 12.68 9.82 14.80
C THR A 427 11.45 9.42 15.62
N THR A 428 10.76 8.38 15.21
CA THR A 428 9.50 7.92 15.84
C THR A 428 9.27 6.44 15.56
N GLY A 429 8.30 5.84 16.24
CA GLY A 429 7.69 4.56 15.87
C GLY A 429 6.29 4.75 15.27
N ASN A 430 6.01 5.93 14.69
CA ASN A 430 4.71 6.28 14.12
C ASN A 430 4.87 6.89 12.74
N HIS A 431 3.74 7.21 12.09
CA HIS A 431 3.73 7.83 10.77
C HIS A 431 4.42 9.20 10.74
N THR A 432 4.91 9.58 9.58
CA THR A 432 5.57 10.87 9.30
C THR A 432 4.90 11.57 8.13
N GLY A 433 4.95 12.92 8.14
CA GLY A 433 4.25 13.77 7.18
C GLY A 433 5.06 14.15 5.95
N GLY A 434 6.06 13.36 5.56
CA GLY A 434 6.82 13.60 4.32
C GLY A 434 6.03 13.22 3.07
N ASP A 435 6.42 13.76 1.93
CA ASP A 435 5.83 13.44 0.62
C ASP A 435 6.47 12.17 0.04
N PRO A 436 5.81 11.00 -0.01
CA PRO A 436 6.37 9.79 -0.59
C PRO A 436 6.76 9.95 -2.05
N PHE A 437 7.71 9.15 -2.52
CA PHE A 437 8.06 9.10 -3.93
C PHE A 437 6.89 8.64 -4.80
N LEU A 438 6.80 9.23 -5.99
CA LEU A 438 5.87 8.85 -7.04
C LEU A 438 6.62 8.16 -8.17
N TYR A 439 6.13 7.01 -8.55
CA TYR A 439 6.62 6.20 -9.66
C TYR A 439 5.50 6.04 -10.68
N SER A 440 5.79 6.22 -11.97
CA SER A 440 4.75 6.08 -12.98
C SER A 440 5.31 5.67 -14.34
N TYR A 441 4.60 4.76 -15.02
CA TYR A 441 4.96 4.25 -16.33
C TYR A 441 3.71 4.03 -17.20
N GLY A 442 3.86 4.19 -18.52
CA GLY A 442 2.83 3.90 -19.51
C GLY A 442 2.05 5.12 -19.96
N PRO A 443 0.96 4.91 -20.74
CA PRO A 443 0.12 6.00 -21.21
C PRO A 443 -0.58 6.68 -20.05
N GLY A 444 -0.62 8.02 -20.08
CA GLY A 444 -1.20 8.80 -18.97
C GLY A 444 -0.33 8.89 -17.71
N ARG A 445 0.96 8.50 -17.79
CA ARG A 445 1.92 8.62 -16.67
C ARG A 445 1.94 10.03 -16.08
N VAL A 446 2.17 10.11 -14.79
CA VAL A 446 2.20 11.35 -14.01
C VAL A 446 3.63 11.74 -13.64
N ILE A 447 3.92 13.05 -13.59
CA ILE A 447 5.26 13.59 -13.28
C ILE A 447 5.08 14.79 -12.36
N GLY A 448 6.02 14.98 -11.43
CA GLY A 448 6.06 16.11 -10.51
C GLY A 448 5.39 15.81 -9.17
N LEU A 449 4.96 16.86 -8.47
CA LEU A 449 4.28 16.77 -7.19
C LEU A 449 2.76 16.66 -7.41
N TRP A 450 2.16 15.62 -6.85
CA TRP A 450 0.73 15.36 -6.95
C TRP A 450 0.07 15.26 -5.58
N ASP A 451 -1.19 15.60 -5.51
CA ASP A 451 -2.06 15.29 -4.38
C ASP A 451 -2.66 13.88 -4.55
N ASN A 452 -2.73 13.07 -3.47
CA ASN A 452 -3.24 11.70 -3.55
C ASN A 452 -4.68 11.61 -4.09
N ALA A 453 -5.57 12.53 -3.69
CA ALA A 453 -6.92 12.56 -4.23
C ALA A 453 -6.93 12.98 -5.72
N ALA A 454 -6.00 13.83 -6.15
CA ALA A 454 -5.85 14.16 -7.57
C ALA A 454 -5.40 12.95 -8.40
N LEU A 455 -4.54 12.09 -7.86
CA LEU A 455 -4.17 10.82 -8.53
C LEU A 455 -5.37 9.88 -8.68
N GLY A 456 -6.23 9.79 -7.66
CA GLY A 456 -7.49 9.03 -7.75
C GLY A 456 -8.39 9.55 -8.88
N ARG A 457 -8.60 10.86 -8.96
CA ARG A 457 -9.37 11.47 -10.06
C ARG A 457 -8.70 11.26 -11.42
N HIS A 458 -7.38 11.30 -11.49
CA HIS A 458 -6.63 11.05 -12.73
C HIS A 458 -6.83 9.62 -13.24
N MET A 459 -6.70 8.62 -12.36
CA MET A 459 -6.98 7.22 -12.71
C MET A 459 -8.42 7.04 -13.21
N ALA A 460 -9.40 7.64 -12.51
CA ALA A 460 -10.80 7.60 -12.92
C ALA A 460 -10.99 8.20 -14.32
N ALA A 461 -10.45 9.40 -14.57
CA ALA A 461 -10.56 10.08 -15.85
C ALA A 461 -9.96 9.28 -17.01
N LEU A 462 -8.77 8.68 -16.81
CA LEU A 462 -8.12 7.85 -17.83
C LEU A 462 -8.90 6.55 -18.14
N MET A 463 -9.66 6.04 -17.18
CA MET A 463 -10.58 4.92 -17.38
C MET A 463 -11.95 5.33 -17.91
N GLY A 464 -12.20 6.63 -18.10
CA GLY A 464 -13.49 7.15 -18.54
C GLY A 464 -14.59 7.05 -17.44
N LEU A 465 -14.21 7.08 -16.17
CA LEU A 465 -15.14 6.98 -15.04
C LEU A 465 -15.54 8.37 -14.54
N ASP A 466 -16.83 8.56 -14.32
CA ASP A 466 -17.39 9.72 -13.61
C ASP A 466 -17.76 9.30 -12.18
N LEU A 467 -16.88 9.59 -11.22
CA LEU A 467 -17.08 9.22 -9.82
C LEU A 467 -18.32 9.94 -9.22
N GLN A 468 -18.70 11.13 -9.71
CA GLN A 468 -19.88 11.83 -9.25
C GLN A 468 -21.17 11.14 -9.73
N ALA A 469 -21.21 10.74 -10.98
CA ALA A 469 -22.35 9.98 -11.51
C ALA A 469 -22.47 8.60 -10.86
N LEU A 470 -21.32 7.96 -10.53
CA LEU A 470 -21.30 6.69 -9.79
C LEU A 470 -21.84 6.80 -8.38
N GLN A 471 -21.74 7.95 -7.71
CA GLN A 471 -22.29 8.19 -6.37
C GLN A 471 -23.80 7.92 -6.34
N ALA A 472 -24.54 8.49 -7.28
CA ALA A 472 -25.98 8.27 -7.37
C ALA A 472 -26.31 6.80 -7.69
N ARG A 473 -25.63 6.23 -8.68
CA ARG A 473 -25.85 4.86 -9.14
C ARG A 473 -25.57 3.79 -8.06
N LEU A 474 -24.53 3.96 -7.24
CA LEU A 474 -24.13 2.97 -6.23
C LEU A 474 -24.90 3.09 -4.92
N PHE A 475 -25.30 4.32 -4.53
CA PHE A 475 -25.72 4.56 -3.15
C PHE A 475 -27.09 5.28 -3.03
N VAL A 476 -27.69 5.67 -4.12
CA VAL A 476 -29.00 6.38 -4.11
C VAL A 476 -30.05 5.64 -4.94
N ASP A 477 -29.70 5.23 -6.15
CA ASP A 477 -30.60 4.53 -7.03
C ASP A 477 -30.63 3.04 -6.69
N ALA A 478 -31.83 2.45 -6.57
CA ALA A 478 -31.97 1.00 -6.46
C ALA A 478 -31.33 0.35 -7.71
N ILE A 479 -30.35 -0.51 -7.51
CA ILE A 479 -29.72 -1.24 -8.61
C ILE A 479 -30.56 -2.52 -8.84
N PRO A 480 -31.33 -2.63 -9.94
CA PRO A 480 -32.19 -3.79 -10.20
C PRO A 480 -31.43 -5.14 -10.22
N GLU A 481 -30.12 -5.07 -10.50
CA GLU A 481 -29.23 -6.25 -10.52
C GLU A 481 -28.90 -6.78 -9.12
N LEU A 482 -29.10 -6.01 -8.05
CA LEU A 482 -28.92 -6.44 -6.66
C LEU A 482 -30.18 -7.13 -6.13
N GLU A 483 -31.36 -6.85 -6.69
CA GLU A 483 -32.62 -7.53 -6.36
C GLU A 483 -32.74 -8.90 -7.05
N ALA A 484 -31.92 -9.15 -8.08
CA ALA A 484 -31.94 -10.40 -8.85
C ALA A 484 -30.84 -11.41 -8.41
N MET A 485 -30.10 -11.09 -7.36
CA MET A 485 -28.99 -11.91 -6.80
C MET A 485 -29.34 -12.44 -5.43
#